data_1f26a68c1d452c7edb866121434d586c
#
_entry.id   1f26a68c1d452c7edb866121434d586c
#
_cell.length_a   1.000
_cell.length_b   1.000
_cell.length_c   1.000
_cell.angle_alpha   90.00
_cell.angle_beta   90.00
_cell.angle_gamma   90.00
#
_symmetry.space_group_name_H-M   'P 1'
#
loop_
_entity.id
_entity.type
_entity.pdbx_description
1 polymer ?
#
loop_
_entity_poly.entity_id
_entity_poly.type
_entity_poly.pdbx_seq_one_letter_code
_entity_poly.pdbx_strand_id
1 'polypeptide(L)'
;MNEQTVLFDLLKEGVSPAHVVKSCEKRLKDAGFEKIAYEKEWNLKAGGRYYVDHHDTTLFAFTIPEDEMKKEEKPAVRIAAAHTDFPCLRIKPACDVVTNRYAQVNIEVYGGAILNTWLDRPLGVAGRVAVRGNDPFVPEVKYFASEKNLLTI
;
A
#
# COMPACT_ATOMS: atom_id res chain seq x y z
N MET A 1 -12.23 7.61 -18.53
CA MET A 1 -12.68 7.44 -17.13
C MET A 1 -12.56 8.80 -16.47
N ASN A 2 -13.58 9.25 -15.74
CA ASN A 2 -13.53 10.57 -15.07
C ASN A 2 -12.52 10.49 -13.90
N GLU A 3 -11.69 11.52 -13.71
CA GLU A 3 -10.69 11.62 -12.64
C GLU A 3 -11.29 11.42 -11.24
N GLN A 4 -12.50 11.92 -11.01
CA GLN A 4 -13.23 11.72 -9.75
C GLN A 4 -13.53 10.23 -9.48
N THR A 5 -13.93 9.47 -10.52
CA THR A 5 -14.18 8.03 -10.38
C THR A 5 -12.89 7.29 -10.00
N VAL A 6 -11.78 7.64 -10.64
CA VAL A 6 -10.46 7.06 -10.33
C VAL A 6 -10.07 7.32 -8.88
N LEU A 7 -10.28 8.55 -8.39
CA LEU A 7 -10.00 8.91 -7.00
C LEU A 7 -10.86 8.11 -6.01
N PHE A 8 -12.18 8.03 -6.25
CA PHE A 8 -13.07 7.27 -5.38
C PHE A 8 -12.76 5.77 -5.35
N ASP A 9 -12.40 5.20 -6.49
CA ASP A 9 -11.99 3.79 -6.56
C ASP A 9 -10.69 3.58 -5.80
N LEU A 10 -9.71 4.47 -5.94
CA LEU A 10 -8.46 4.42 -5.20
C LEU A 10 -8.69 4.48 -3.67
N LEU A 11 -9.57 5.36 -3.21
CA LEU A 11 -9.93 5.50 -1.80
C LEU A 11 -10.65 4.25 -1.25
N LYS A 12 -11.49 3.61 -2.06
CA LYS A 12 -12.17 2.36 -1.66
C LYS A 12 -11.22 1.16 -1.62
N GLU A 13 -10.29 1.08 -2.57
CA GLU A 13 -9.31 0.01 -2.66
C GLU A 13 -8.20 0.17 -1.61
N GLY A 14 -7.82 1.41 -1.28
CA GLY A 14 -6.67 1.77 -0.45
C GLY A 14 -6.93 1.67 1.06
N VAL A 15 -7.49 0.57 1.53
CA VAL A 15 -7.89 0.37 2.94
C VAL A 15 -6.73 0.07 3.90
N SER A 16 -5.52 -0.14 3.40
CA SER A 16 -4.27 -0.21 4.17
C SER A 16 -3.10 0.17 3.26
N PRO A 17 -1.91 0.51 3.78
CA PRO A 17 -0.74 0.84 2.95
C PRO A 17 -0.43 -0.24 1.91
N ALA A 18 -0.52 -1.51 2.28
CA ALA A 18 -0.29 -2.62 1.37
C ALA A 18 -1.36 -2.69 0.26
N HIS A 19 -2.63 -2.40 0.58
CA HIS A 19 -3.69 -2.33 -0.42
C HIS A 19 -3.51 -1.14 -1.37
N VAL A 20 -3.04 0.01 -0.87
CA VAL A 20 -2.68 1.16 -1.72
C VAL A 20 -1.62 0.77 -2.75
N VAL A 21 -0.54 0.11 -2.31
CA VAL A 21 0.52 -0.36 -3.23
C VAL A 21 -0.05 -1.32 -4.26
N LYS A 22 -0.88 -2.30 -3.88
CA LYS A 22 -1.49 -3.25 -4.83
C LYS A 22 -2.42 -2.57 -5.83
N SER A 23 -3.23 -1.61 -5.40
CA SER A 23 -4.08 -0.83 -6.29
C SER A 23 -3.23 -0.01 -7.28
N CYS A 24 -2.15 0.63 -6.81
CA CYS A 24 -1.23 1.35 -7.67
C CYS A 24 -0.49 0.43 -8.66
N GLU A 25 0.00 -0.74 -8.21
CA GLU A 25 0.63 -1.73 -9.10
C GLU A 25 -0.30 -2.14 -10.26
N LYS A 26 -1.57 -2.42 -9.96
CA LYS A 26 -2.56 -2.76 -10.98
C LYS A 26 -2.68 -1.65 -12.02
N ARG A 27 -2.83 -0.40 -11.57
CA ARG A 27 -2.96 0.77 -12.46
C ARG A 27 -1.70 1.01 -13.28
N LEU A 28 -0.52 0.81 -12.71
CA LEU A 28 0.75 0.92 -13.43
C LEU A 28 0.88 -0.15 -14.51
N LYS A 29 0.52 -1.40 -14.20
CA LYS A 29 0.48 -2.48 -15.21
C LYS A 29 -0.49 -2.15 -16.35
N ASP A 30 -1.69 -1.69 -16.03
CA ASP A 30 -2.70 -1.30 -17.03
C ASP A 30 -2.22 -0.11 -17.89
N ALA A 31 -1.35 0.75 -17.34
CA ALA A 31 -0.70 1.86 -18.06
C ALA A 31 0.59 1.44 -18.80
N GLY A 32 0.93 0.16 -18.83
CA GLY A 32 2.08 -0.35 -19.59
C GLY A 32 3.42 -0.21 -18.86
N PHE A 33 3.42 -0.05 -17.54
CA PHE A 33 4.65 -0.10 -16.76
C PHE A 33 5.09 -1.53 -16.50
N GLU A 34 6.39 -1.78 -16.61
CA GLU A 34 7.03 -3.06 -16.32
C GLU A 34 7.50 -3.10 -14.86
N LYS A 35 7.17 -4.18 -14.14
CA LYS A 35 7.69 -4.42 -12.80
C LYS A 35 9.13 -4.91 -12.89
N ILE A 36 10.04 -4.24 -12.22
CA ILE A 36 11.43 -4.66 -12.07
C ILE A 36 11.70 -5.03 -10.59
N ALA A 37 12.55 -6.03 -10.40
CA ALA A 37 12.93 -6.49 -9.07
C ALA A 37 14.04 -5.61 -8.50
N TYR A 38 13.90 -5.23 -7.24
CA TYR A 38 14.86 -4.38 -6.55
C TYR A 38 16.27 -5.01 -6.46
N GLU A 39 16.31 -6.34 -6.32
CA GLU A 39 17.55 -7.09 -6.11
C GLU A 39 18.26 -7.51 -7.41
N LYS A 40 17.67 -7.21 -8.57
CA LYS A 40 18.21 -7.57 -9.88
C LYS A 40 18.84 -6.38 -10.58
N GLU A 41 19.75 -6.65 -11.50
CA GLU A 41 20.26 -5.65 -12.42
C GLU A 41 19.12 -5.13 -13.31
N TRP A 42 19.05 -3.81 -13.46
CA TRP A 42 18.01 -3.15 -14.23
C TRP A 42 18.48 -2.88 -15.67
N ASN A 43 17.88 -3.55 -16.63
CA ASN A 43 18.12 -3.31 -18.04
C ASN A 43 17.11 -2.28 -18.57
N LEU A 44 17.38 -1.00 -18.32
CA LEU A 44 16.50 0.11 -18.67
C LEU A 44 16.67 0.51 -20.14
N LYS A 45 15.55 0.78 -20.83
CA LYS A 45 15.53 1.18 -22.24
C LYS A 45 14.99 2.60 -22.38
N ALA A 46 15.43 3.31 -23.42
CA ALA A 46 14.83 4.59 -23.81
C ALA A 46 13.32 4.42 -24.06
N GLY A 47 12.51 5.37 -23.61
CA GLY A 47 11.05 5.31 -23.65
C GLY A 47 10.41 4.33 -22.66
N GLY A 48 11.22 3.59 -21.89
CA GLY A 48 10.74 2.58 -20.95
C GLY A 48 9.99 3.18 -19.75
N ARG A 49 9.04 2.41 -19.22
CA ARG A 49 8.24 2.74 -18.05
C ARG A 49 8.37 1.60 -17.05
N TYR A 50 8.81 1.90 -15.85
CA TYR A 50 9.17 0.89 -14.86
C TYR A 50 8.61 1.22 -13.50
N TYR A 51 8.39 0.19 -12.68
CA TYR A 51 8.12 0.37 -11.27
C TYR A 51 8.77 -0.72 -10.41
N VAL A 52 9.04 -0.35 -9.18
CA VAL A 52 9.57 -1.22 -8.12
C VAL A 52 8.62 -1.17 -6.93
N ASP A 53 8.27 -2.33 -6.43
CA ASP A 53 7.59 -2.49 -5.16
C ASP A 53 8.63 -2.86 -4.10
N HIS A 54 8.66 -2.11 -3.00
CA HIS A 54 9.54 -2.36 -1.88
C HIS A 54 8.71 -2.75 -0.65
N HIS A 55 8.71 -4.04 -0.34
CA HIS A 55 8.04 -4.65 0.81
C HIS A 55 6.52 -4.41 0.90
N ASP A 56 5.83 -4.27 -0.21
CA ASP A 56 4.38 -4.02 -0.31
C ASP A 56 3.89 -2.76 0.42
N THR A 57 4.78 -1.84 0.75
CA THR A 57 4.42 -0.59 1.45
C THR A 57 4.97 0.66 0.78
N THR A 58 5.95 0.51 -0.10
CA THR A 58 6.54 1.60 -0.85
C THR A 58 6.58 1.25 -2.33
N LEU A 59 6.16 2.18 -3.16
CA LEU A 59 6.15 2.02 -4.60
C LEU A 59 6.94 3.16 -5.24
N PHE A 60 7.83 2.82 -6.16
CA PHE A 60 8.58 3.75 -6.95
C PHE A 60 8.32 3.49 -8.43
N ALA A 61 7.77 4.44 -9.15
CA ALA A 61 7.51 4.34 -10.59
C ALA A 61 8.22 5.47 -11.33
N PHE A 62 8.78 5.16 -12.50
CA PHE A 62 9.53 6.14 -13.29
C PHE A 62 9.47 5.82 -14.78
N THR A 63 9.77 6.82 -15.57
CA THR A 63 9.86 6.73 -17.02
C THR A 63 11.22 7.19 -17.49
N ILE A 64 11.73 6.56 -18.54
CA ILE A 64 12.96 6.95 -19.22
C ILE A 64 12.57 7.75 -20.46
N PRO A 65 13.21 8.89 -20.75
CA PRO A 65 12.98 9.64 -21.98
C PRO A 65 13.23 8.79 -23.24
N GLU A 66 12.51 9.07 -24.32
CA GLU A 66 12.73 8.42 -25.61
C GLU A 66 14.01 8.91 -26.30
N ASP A 67 14.33 10.20 -26.10
CA ASP A 67 15.53 10.79 -26.68
C ASP A 67 16.76 10.42 -25.87
N GLU A 68 17.82 10.00 -26.56
CA GLU A 68 19.13 9.84 -25.94
C GLU A 68 19.58 11.21 -25.39
N MET A 69 19.76 11.26 -24.06
CA MET A 69 20.31 12.45 -23.43
C MET A 69 21.71 12.71 -24.02
N LYS A 70 21.91 13.91 -24.56
CA LYS A 70 23.25 14.34 -24.96
C LYS A 70 24.17 14.20 -23.75
N LYS A 71 25.32 13.56 -23.94
CA LYS A 71 26.28 13.24 -22.85
C LYS A 71 26.73 14.46 -22.02
N GLU A 72 26.49 15.64 -22.51
CA GLU A 72 26.87 16.91 -21.89
C GLU A 72 25.76 17.58 -21.06
N GLU A 73 24.52 17.08 -21.14
CA GLU A 73 23.39 17.63 -20.39
C GLU A 73 23.18 16.86 -19.08
N LYS A 74 23.10 17.60 -17.96
CA LYS A 74 22.71 17.01 -16.68
C LYS A 74 21.25 16.55 -16.76
N PRO A 75 20.92 15.32 -16.33
CA PRO A 75 19.55 14.85 -16.36
C PRO A 75 18.65 15.72 -15.48
N ALA A 76 17.58 16.24 -16.06
CA ALA A 76 16.52 16.88 -15.32
C ALA A 76 15.54 15.82 -14.81
N VAL A 77 15.35 15.74 -13.50
CA VAL A 77 14.41 14.79 -12.87
C VAL A 77 13.22 15.56 -12.31
N ARG A 78 12.01 15.12 -12.63
CA ARG A 78 10.78 15.59 -12.02
C ARG A 78 10.29 14.52 -11.05
N ILE A 79 10.10 14.89 -9.78
CA ILE A 79 9.68 13.97 -8.72
C ILE A 79 8.32 14.40 -8.19
N ALA A 80 7.39 13.44 -8.12
CA ALA A 80 6.16 13.58 -7.37
C ALA A 80 6.18 12.51 -6.25
N ALA A 81 5.90 12.92 -5.03
CA ALA A 81 5.90 12.04 -3.88
C ALA A 81 4.60 12.18 -3.09
N ALA A 82 4.10 11.06 -2.58
CA ALA A 82 2.91 11.00 -1.75
C ALA A 82 3.02 9.85 -0.76
N HIS A 83 2.19 9.88 0.29
CA HIS A 83 2.07 8.79 1.26
C HIS A 83 1.30 7.60 0.68
N THR A 84 1.69 6.40 1.07
CA THR A 84 0.86 5.19 0.96
C THR A 84 0.13 4.87 2.26
N ASP A 85 0.60 5.41 3.38
CA ASP A 85 0.03 5.27 4.72
C ASP A 85 -0.88 6.45 5.09
N PHE A 86 -1.70 6.23 6.09
CA PHE A 86 -2.64 7.23 6.62
C PHE A 86 -2.93 6.93 8.10
N PRO A 87 -3.49 7.90 8.88
CA PRO A 87 -3.85 7.67 10.26
C PRO A 87 -4.81 6.50 10.42
N CYS A 88 -4.52 5.62 11.37
CA CYS A 88 -5.32 4.42 11.62
C CYS A 88 -5.12 3.92 13.06
N LEU A 89 -5.93 2.93 13.45
CA LEU A 89 -5.75 2.17 14.67
C LEU A 89 -5.08 0.85 14.32
N ARG A 90 -3.84 0.66 14.78
CA ARG A 90 -3.09 -0.58 14.52
C ARG A 90 -3.38 -1.62 15.58
N ILE A 91 -3.74 -2.81 15.15
CA ILE A 91 -3.88 -3.97 16.02
C ILE A 91 -2.48 -4.40 16.50
N LYS A 92 -2.30 -4.50 17.82
CA LYS A 92 -1.05 -4.95 18.44
C LYS A 92 -0.89 -6.47 18.36
N PRO A 93 0.36 -7.01 18.36
CA PRO A 93 0.58 -8.42 18.65
C PRO A 93 -0.02 -8.80 20.01
N ALA A 94 -0.57 -10.01 20.15
CA ALA A 94 -1.28 -10.48 21.34
C ALA A 94 -2.41 -9.51 21.76
N CYS A 95 -3.26 -9.19 20.79
CA CYS A 95 -4.26 -8.15 20.90
C CYS A 95 -5.54 -8.55 21.64
N ASP A 96 -5.76 -9.83 21.89
CA ASP A 96 -7.01 -10.33 22.47
C ASP A 96 -7.14 -9.93 23.95
N VAL A 97 -8.18 -9.18 24.26
CA VAL A 97 -8.52 -8.76 25.61
C VAL A 97 -9.98 -9.11 25.87
N VAL A 98 -10.25 -9.80 26.97
CA VAL A 98 -11.62 -10.09 27.42
C VAL A 98 -11.84 -9.43 28.76
N THR A 99 -12.79 -8.51 28.83
CA THR A 99 -13.15 -7.81 30.03
C THR A 99 -14.68 -7.77 30.17
N ASN A 100 -15.21 -8.23 31.29
CA ASN A 100 -16.66 -8.16 31.61
C ASN A 100 -17.56 -8.70 30.47
N ARG A 101 -17.17 -9.82 29.83
CA ARG A 101 -17.86 -10.46 28.71
C ARG A 101 -17.75 -9.72 27.37
N TYR A 102 -16.96 -8.67 27.27
CA TYR A 102 -16.65 -8.03 26.01
C TYR A 102 -15.33 -8.58 25.45
N ALA A 103 -15.36 -8.99 24.20
CA ALA A 103 -14.16 -9.26 23.42
C ALA A 103 -13.65 -7.94 22.86
N GLN A 104 -12.41 -7.61 23.15
CA GLN A 104 -11.77 -6.36 22.75
C GLN A 104 -10.47 -6.65 22.01
N VAL A 105 -10.07 -5.73 21.16
CA VAL A 105 -8.80 -5.79 20.44
C VAL A 105 -7.92 -4.64 20.95
N ASN A 106 -6.74 -4.99 21.48
CA ASN A 106 -5.77 -3.99 21.91
C ASN A 106 -5.13 -3.34 20.68
N ILE A 107 -5.16 -2.03 20.65
CA ILE A 107 -4.71 -1.23 19.51
C ILE A 107 -3.68 -0.18 19.92
N GLU A 108 -2.99 0.39 18.94
CA GLU A 108 -2.23 1.63 19.07
C GLU A 108 -2.67 2.64 18.02
N VAL A 109 -2.63 3.91 18.38
CA VAL A 109 -2.91 5.00 17.44
C VAL A 109 -1.68 5.21 16.56
N TYR A 110 -1.89 5.18 15.25
CA TYR A 110 -0.86 5.46 14.27
C TYR A 110 -1.16 6.76 13.53
N GLY A 111 -0.18 7.65 13.49
CA GLY A 111 -0.29 8.95 12.83
C GLY A 111 -1.10 9.97 13.64
N GLY A 112 -1.40 11.10 13.01
CA GLY A 112 -2.14 12.22 13.62
C GLY A 112 -3.66 12.06 13.50
N ALA A 113 -4.23 10.99 14.04
CA ALA A 113 -5.68 10.76 13.98
C ALA A 113 -6.44 11.77 14.86
N ILE A 114 -7.54 12.29 14.33
CA ILE A 114 -8.50 13.12 15.09
C ILE A 114 -9.43 12.16 15.84
N LEU A 115 -9.01 11.72 17.03
CA LEU A 115 -9.59 10.60 17.76
C LEU A 115 -11.11 10.75 18.03
N ASN A 116 -11.59 11.94 18.36
CA ASN A 116 -13.00 12.15 18.62
C ASN A 116 -13.93 11.87 17.43
N THR A 117 -13.39 11.86 16.20
CA THR A 117 -14.17 11.52 15.00
C THR A 117 -14.27 10.00 14.77
N TRP A 118 -13.56 9.19 15.54
CA TRP A 118 -13.54 7.73 15.45
C TRP A 118 -14.52 7.05 16.40
N LEU A 119 -14.92 7.75 17.47
CA LEU A 119 -15.84 7.22 18.49
C LEU A 119 -17.20 6.86 17.88
N ASP A 120 -17.77 5.73 18.32
CA ASP A 120 -19.07 5.19 17.89
C ASP A 120 -19.19 4.94 16.37
N ARG A 121 -18.07 4.90 15.66
CA ARG A 121 -18.06 4.57 14.24
C ARG A 121 -17.87 3.07 14.02
N PRO A 122 -18.63 2.50 13.08
CA PRO A 122 -18.38 1.14 12.62
C PRO A 122 -17.05 1.10 11.84
N LEU A 123 -16.15 0.21 12.25
CA LEU A 123 -14.79 0.08 11.70
C LEU A 123 -14.60 -1.27 11.05
N GLY A 124 -13.93 -1.28 9.91
CA GLY A 124 -13.39 -2.47 9.26
C GLY A 124 -11.96 -2.75 9.69
N VAL A 125 -11.50 -3.96 9.38
CA VAL A 125 -10.10 -4.38 9.57
C VAL A 125 -9.50 -4.72 8.22
N ALA A 126 -8.31 -4.21 7.94
CA ALA A 126 -7.58 -4.50 6.72
C ALA A 126 -6.08 -4.56 6.97
N GLY A 127 -5.38 -5.35 6.16
CA GLY A 127 -3.94 -5.47 6.28
C GLY A 127 -3.39 -6.68 5.54
N ARG A 128 -2.18 -7.07 5.92
CA ARG A 128 -1.56 -8.30 5.45
C ARG A 128 -1.21 -9.19 6.62
N VAL A 129 -1.32 -10.49 6.43
CA VAL A 129 -0.98 -11.50 7.42
C VAL A 129 0.03 -12.48 6.83
N ALA A 130 1.01 -12.85 7.63
CA ALA A 130 1.92 -13.93 7.31
C ALA A 130 1.31 -15.24 7.83
N VAL A 131 1.08 -16.18 6.94
CA VAL A 131 0.59 -17.52 7.28
C VAL A 131 1.67 -18.55 6.98
N ARG A 132 1.57 -19.74 7.58
CA ARG A 132 2.50 -20.82 7.33
C ARG A 132 2.44 -21.23 5.86
N GLY A 133 3.56 -21.10 5.16
CA GLY A 133 3.75 -21.58 3.80
C GLY A 133 4.12 -23.05 3.73
N ASN A 134 4.36 -23.52 2.52
CA ASN A 134 4.88 -24.89 2.29
C ASN A 134 6.30 -25.06 2.83
N ASP A 135 7.12 -24.02 2.75
CA ASP A 135 8.44 -23.95 3.38
C ASP A 135 8.28 -23.32 4.77
N PRO A 136 8.72 -23.99 5.85
CA PRO A 136 8.60 -23.47 7.21
C PRO A 136 9.37 -22.16 7.46
N PHE A 137 10.38 -21.86 6.63
CA PHE A 137 11.19 -20.63 6.72
C PHE A 137 10.69 -19.49 5.82
N VAL A 138 9.72 -19.77 4.93
CA VAL A 138 9.19 -18.78 4.00
C VAL A 138 7.68 -18.65 4.22
N PRO A 139 7.23 -17.62 4.96
CA PRO A 139 5.81 -17.41 5.19
C PRO A 139 5.10 -16.99 3.89
N GLU A 140 3.86 -17.43 3.72
CA GLU A 140 2.97 -16.92 2.68
C GLU A 140 2.29 -15.65 3.19
N VAL A 141 2.36 -14.56 2.42
CA VAL A 141 1.69 -13.30 2.76
C VAL A 141 0.31 -13.26 2.11
N LYS A 142 -0.72 -13.10 2.93
CA LYS A 142 -2.11 -12.92 2.47
C LYS A 142 -2.60 -11.51 2.82
N TYR A 143 -3.36 -10.94 1.89
CA TYR A 143 -4.02 -9.65 2.07
C TYR A 143 -5.45 -9.89 2.55
N PHE A 144 -5.88 -9.08 3.50
CA PHE A 144 -7.20 -9.16 4.09
C PHE A 144 -7.83 -7.76 4.17
N ALA A 145 -9.10 -7.68 3.81
CA ALA A 145 -9.96 -6.53 4.07
C ALA A 145 -11.34 -7.06 4.45
N SER A 146 -11.89 -6.61 5.56
CA SER A 146 -13.23 -7.03 5.98
C SER A 146 -14.30 -6.45 5.06
N GLU A 147 -15.22 -7.27 4.58
CA GLU A 147 -16.39 -6.83 3.80
C GLU A 147 -17.41 -6.09 4.66
N LYS A 148 -17.41 -6.35 5.96
CA LYS A 148 -18.33 -5.78 6.94
C LYS A 148 -17.56 -5.06 8.04
N ASN A 149 -18.22 -4.09 8.64
CA ASN A 149 -17.70 -3.46 9.84
C ASN A 149 -17.77 -4.46 11.01
N LEU A 150 -16.63 -4.66 11.67
CA LEU A 150 -16.45 -5.69 12.70
C LEU A 150 -16.30 -5.11 14.09
N LEU A 151 -15.89 -3.85 14.20
CA LEU A 151 -15.48 -3.20 15.43
C LEU A 151 -16.16 -1.84 15.58
N THR A 152 -16.25 -1.39 16.82
CA THR A 152 -16.56 0.00 17.18
C THR A 152 -15.69 0.41 18.35
N ILE A 153 -15.48 1.69 18.52
CA ILE A 153 -14.71 2.26 19.62
C ILE A 153 -15.70 2.95 20.58
#